data_40aa9635f31f4cd4f53f3908800944db
#
_entry.id   40aa9635f31f4cd4f53f3908800944db
#
_cell.length_a   1.000
_cell.length_b   1.000
_cell.length_c   1.000
_cell.angle_alpha   90.00
_cell.angle_beta   90.00
_cell.angle_gamma   90.00
#
_symmetry.space_group_name_H-M   'P 1'
#
loop_
_entity.id
_entity.type
_entity.pdbx_description
1 polymer ?
#
loop_
_entity_poly.entity_id
_entity_poly.type
_entity_poly.pdbx_seq_one_letter_code
_entity_poly.pdbx_strand_id
1 'polypeptide(L)'
;MDLYELLGEDKNAPEHKLARALRDADDQLFKDLVATRKSQGLTQKQMAQRMDTTQAAVSRFESGRTDPHLSTLRSYAMALGVVVRHEVVSQETLLTWGCAPGQHST
;
A
#
# COMPACT_ATOMS: atom_id res chain seq x y z
N MET A 1 -24.29 1.63 9.47
CA MET A 1 -24.33 3.06 9.11
C MET A 1 -22.94 3.50 8.71
N ASP A 2 -22.85 4.17 7.57
CA ASP A 2 -21.61 4.73 7.07
C ASP A 2 -21.16 5.89 7.97
N LEU A 3 -19.87 6.01 8.20
CA LEU A 3 -19.31 7.09 8.99
C LEU A 3 -19.70 8.46 8.42
N TYR A 4 -19.71 8.61 7.12
CA TYR A 4 -20.07 9.87 6.47
C TYR A 4 -21.53 10.24 6.71
N GLU A 5 -22.41 9.24 6.70
CA GLU A 5 -23.83 9.48 7.03
C GLU A 5 -23.99 9.88 8.49
N LEU A 6 -23.24 9.24 9.37
CA LEU A 6 -23.28 9.54 10.79
C LEU A 6 -22.86 10.98 11.07
N LEU A 7 -21.84 11.46 10.36
CA LEU A 7 -21.29 12.79 10.53
C LEU A 7 -22.05 13.86 9.70
N GLY A 8 -22.99 13.42 8.86
CA GLY A 8 -23.71 14.34 7.99
C GLY A 8 -22.90 14.87 6.83
N GLU A 9 -21.81 14.19 6.47
CA GLU A 9 -20.93 14.62 5.39
C GLU A 9 -21.23 13.87 4.11
N ASP A 10 -20.94 14.51 2.97
CA ASP A 10 -21.07 13.91 1.64
C ASP A 10 -19.81 13.13 1.31
N LYS A 11 -19.93 11.81 1.22
CA LYS A 11 -18.77 10.94 0.90
C LYS A 11 -18.26 11.12 -0.53
N ASN A 12 -18.96 11.86 -1.38
CA ASN A 12 -18.50 12.19 -2.72
C ASN A 12 -17.83 13.56 -2.79
N ALA A 13 -17.71 14.26 -1.66
CA ALA A 13 -17.01 15.52 -1.61
C ALA A 13 -15.53 15.32 -2.00
N PRO A 14 -14.88 16.33 -2.62
CA PRO A 14 -13.50 16.20 -3.07
C PRO A 14 -12.53 15.74 -1.98
N GLU A 15 -12.66 16.23 -0.75
CA GLU A 15 -11.80 15.80 0.35
C GLU A 15 -11.95 14.33 0.70
N HIS A 16 -13.16 13.76 0.53
CA HIS A 16 -13.38 12.34 0.78
C HIS A 16 -12.85 11.49 -0.36
N LYS A 17 -12.91 12.00 -1.58
CA LYS A 17 -12.32 11.32 -2.73
C LYS A 17 -10.81 11.22 -2.60
N LEU A 18 -10.16 12.30 -2.15
CA LEU A 18 -8.72 12.29 -1.91
C LEU A 18 -8.35 11.30 -0.81
N ALA A 19 -9.11 11.30 0.29
CA ALA A 19 -8.85 10.38 1.40
C ALA A 19 -8.95 8.92 0.95
N ARG A 20 -9.94 8.60 0.11
CA ARG A 20 -10.06 7.25 -0.45
C ARG A 20 -8.90 6.92 -1.37
N ALA A 21 -8.51 7.86 -2.22
CA ALA A 21 -7.39 7.64 -3.14
C ALA A 21 -6.10 7.35 -2.38
N LEU A 22 -5.85 8.07 -1.29
CA LEU A 22 -4.67 7.84 -0.45
C LEU A 22 -4.71 6.46 0.18
N ARG A 23 -5.87 6.05 0.69
CA ARG A 23 -6.03 4.73 1.29
C ARG A 23 -5.86 3.63 0.26
N ASP A 24 -6.44 3.81 -0.92
CA ASP A 24 -6.35 2.83 -2.00
C ASP A 24 -4.90 2.67 -2.46
N ALA A 25 -4.14 3.76 -2.51
CA ALA A 25 -2.73 3.70 -2.87
C ALA A 25 -1.93 2.89 -1.85
N ASP A 26 -2.20 3.07 -0.56
CA ASP A 26 -1.56 2.29 0.49
C ASP A 26 -1.92 0.81 0.35
N ASP A 27 -3.20 0.50 0.18
CA ASP A 27 -3.66 -0.88 0.03
C ASP A 27 -3.01 -1.54 -1.19
N GLN A 28 -2.90 -0.81 -2.29
CA GLN A 28 -2.29 -1.34 -3.50
C GLN A 28 -0.81 -1.64 -3.29
N LEU A 29 -0.11 -0.78 -2.55
CA LEU A 29 1.29 -1.01 -2.22
C LEU A 29 1.47 -2.34 -1.48
N PHE A 30 0.67 -2.59 -0.44
CA PHE A 30 0.76 -3.84 0.30
C PHE A 30 0.43 -5.04 -0.57
N LYS A 31 -0.58 -4.93 -1.43
CA LYS A 31 -0.93 -6.01 -2.37
C LYS A 31 0.22 -6.30 -3.33
N ASP A 32 0.86 -5.27 -3.84
CA ASP A 32 1.99 -5.43 -4.75
C ASP A 32 3.18 -6.08 -4.07
N LEU A 33 3.47 -5.69 -2.84
CA LEU A 33 4.56 -6.29 -2.08
C LEU A 33 4.31 -7.76 -1.78
N VAL A 34 3.09 -8.09 -1.36
CA VAL A 34 2.72 -9.49 -1.09
C VAL A 34 2.77 -10.33 -2.38
N ALA A 35 2.27 -9.79 -3.47
CA ALA A 35 2.32 -10.46 -4.78
C ALA A 35 3.76 -10.72 -5.20
N THR A 36 4.66 -9.76 -4.97
CA THR A 36 6.08 -9.90 -5.28
C THR A 36 6.70 -11.02 -4.45
N ARG A 37 6.41 -11.06 -3.14
CA ARG A 37 6.89 -12.14 -2.26
C ARG A 37 6.45 -13.50 -2.80
N LYS A 38 5.16 -13.61 -3.13
CA LYS A 38 4.61 -14.88 -3.63
C LYS A 38 5.22 -15.27 -4.96
N SER A 39 5.44 -14.31 -5.85
CA SER A 39 6.04 -14.58 -7.15
C SER A 39 7.48 -15.08 -7.04
N GLN A 40 8.18 -14.70 -5.97
CA GLN A 40 9.53 -15.19 -5.68
C GLN A 40 9.53 -16.53 -4.95
N GLY A 41 8.35 -17.07 -4.66
CA GLY A 41 8.23 -18.35 -3.96
C GLY A 41 8.58 -18.28 -2.48
N LEU A 42 8.53 -17.09 -1.88
CA LEU A 42 8.90 -16.90 -0.47
C LEU A 42 7.67 -16.98 0.43
N THR A 43 7.80 -17.76 1.51
CA THR A 43 6.77 -17.82 2.55
C THR A 43 6.93 -16.66 3.52
N GLN A 44 5.90 -16.40 4.31
CA GLN A 44 5.99 -15.40 5.39
C GLN A 44 7.09 -15.76 6.39
N LYS A 45 7.26 -17.06 6.64
CA LYS A 45 8.32 -17.52 7.56
C LYS A 45 9.70 -17.17 7.00
N GLN A 46 9.92 -17.39 5.71
CA GLN A 46 11.18 -17.06 5.07
C GLN A 46 11.41 -15.54 5.06
N MET A 47 10.37 -14.76 4.83
CA MET A 47 10.47 -13.31 4.92
C MET A 47 10.86 -12.86 6.33
N ALA A 48 10.25 -13.47 7.34
CA ALA A 48 10.57 -13.16 8.74
C ALA A 48 12.04 -13.42 9.03
N GLN A 49 12.58 -14.52 8.52
CA GLN A 49 13.99 -14.85 8.67
C GLN A 49 14.89 -13.80 8.00
N ARG A 50 14.55 -13.38 6.79
CA ARG A 50 15.31 -12.35 6.07
C ARG A 50 15.25 -10.99 6.75
N MET A 51 14.13 -10.67 7.38
CA MET A 51 13.92 -9.40 8.05
C MET A 51 14.34 -9.43 9.52
N ASP A 52 14.81 -10.57 9.99
CA ASP A 52 15.18 -10.76 11.41
C ASP A 52 14.02 -10.40 12.35
N THR A 53 12.85 -10.95 12.04
CA THR A 53 11.64 -10.70 12.82
C THR A 53 10.81 -11.98 12.91
N THR A 54 9.58 -11.87 13.41
CA THR A 54 8.68 -13.01 13.56
C THR A 54 7.71 -13.11 12.38
N GLN A 55 7.22 -14.32 12.14
CA GLN A 55 6.19 -14.51 11.11
C GLN A 55 4.93 -13.71 11.44
N ALA A 56 4.58 -13.59 12.71
CA ALA A 56 3.43 -12.80 13.14
C ALA A 56 3.59 -11.33 12.75
N ALA A 57 4.82 -10.80 12.86
CA ALA A 57 5.11 -9.42 12.47
C ALA A 57 4.96 -9.25 10.96
N VAL A 58 5.44 -10.20 10.17
CA VAL A 58 5.30 -10.17 8.71
C VAL A 58 3.81 -10.23 8.32
N SER A 59 3.08 -11.15 8.93
CA SER A 59 1.64 -11.29 8.66
C SER A 59 0.89 -9.99 8.96
N ARG A 60 1.23 -9.36 10.08
CA ARG A 60 0.60 -8.09 10.48
C ARG A 60 0.93 -6.98 9.50
N PHE A 61 2.18 -6.90 9.06
CA PHE A 61 2.59 -5.93 8.04
C PHE A 61 1.81 -6.13 6.75
N GLU A 62 1.72 -7.37 6.28
CA GLU A 62 1.07 -7.69 5.00
C GLU A 62 -0.43 -7.45 5.02
N SER A 63 -1.04 -7.46 6.20
CA SER A 63 -2.49 -7.27 6.31
C SER A 63 -2.93 -5.86 5.95
N GLY A 64 -2.03 -4.89 5.99
CA GLY A 64 -2.34 -3.49 5.74
C GLY A 64 -3.18 -2.85 6.84
N ARG A 65 -3.39 -3.54 7.97
CA ARG A 65 -4.20 -3.04 9.08
C ARG A 65 -3.43 -2.18 10.05
N THR A 66 -2.11 -2.29 10.03
CA THR A 66 -1.24 -1.49 10.88
C THR A 66 -0.67 -0.34 10.08
N ASP A 67 -0.13 0.62 10.81
CA ASP A 67 0.53 1.78 10.21
C ASP A 67 2.04 1.60 10.38
N PRO A 68 2.71 0.89 9.47
CA PRO A 68 4.12 0.58 9.62
C PRO A 68 4.98 1.80 9.37
N HIS A 69 6.12 1.83 10.02
CA HIS A 69 7.13 2.84 9.74
C HIS A 69 7.74 2.63 8.36
N LEU A 70 8.23 3.69 7.76
CA LEU A 70 8.95 3.59 6.48
C LEU A 70 10.16 2.66 6.59
N SER A 71 10.78 2.59 7.77
CA SER A 71 11.90 1.65 8.00
C SER A 71 11.46 0.20 7.85
N THR A 72 10.25 -0.14 8.30
CA THR A 72 9.73 -1.49 8.14
C THR A 72 9.45 -1.79 6.67
N LEU A 73 8.88 -0.82 5.95
CA LEU A 73 8.65 -0.94 4.52
C LEU A 73 9.97 -1.19 3.78
N ARG A 74 11.02 -0.44 4.13
CA ARG A 74 12.34 -0.61 3.52
C ARG A 74 12.92 -2.00 3.83
N SER A 75 12.76 -2.48 5.05
CA SER A 75 13.24 -3.81 5.43
C SER A 75 12.56 -4.91 4.60
N TYR A 76 11.26 -4.77 4.41
CA TYR A 76 10.50 -5.73 3.59
C TYR A 76 10.99 -5.70 2.14
N ALA A 77 11.13 -4.50 1.58
CA ALA A 77 11.60 -4.34 0.21
C ALA A 77 13.02 -4.89 0.04
N MET A 78 13.89 -4.65 1.01
CA MET A 78 15.26 -5.18 0.99
C MET A 78 15.26 -6.71 1.00
N ALA A 79 14.40 -7.32 1.79
CA ALA A 79 14.29 -8.78 1.85
C ALA A 79 13.85 -9.37 0.51
N LEU A 80 13.07 -8.63 -0.28
CA LEU A 80 12.64 -9.04 -1.61
C LEU A 80 13.62 -8.65 -2.70
N GLY A 81 14.58 -7.78 -2.41
CA GLY A 81 15.50 -7.26 -3.41
C GLY A 81 14.85 -6.30 -4.40
N VAL A 82 13.86 -5.54 -3.95
CA VAL A 82 13.14 -4.60 -4.80
C VAL A 82 13.23 -3.19 -4.23
N VAL A 83 13.00 -2.22 -5.09
CA VAL A 83 12.93 -0.81 -4.70
C VAL A 83 11.47 -0.38 -4.70
N VAL A 84 11.02 0.22 -3.60
CA VAL A 84 9.71 0.86 -3.55
C VAL A 84 9.90 2.31 -3.91
N ARG A 85 9.33 2.71 -5.02
CA ARG A 85 9.44 4.09 -5.50
C ARG A 85 8.24 4.87 -5.01
N HIS A 86 8.50 6.05 -4.46
CA HIS A 86 7.46 6.94 -3.98
C HIS A 86 7.30 8.09 -4.95
N GLU A 87 6.07 8.34 -5.37
CA GLU A 87 5.77 9.41 -6.30
C GLU A 87 4.66 10.28 -5.73
N VAL A 88 4.88 11.58 -5.74
CA VAL A 88 3.88 12.55 -5.29
C VAL A 88 3.23 13.16 -6.52
N VAL A 89 1.93 12.93 -6.67
CA VAL A 89 1.18 13.46 -7.81
C VAL A 89 0.04 14.33 -7.29
N SER A 90 -0.36 15.31 -8.11
CA SER A 90 -1.50 16.16 -7.75
C SER A 90 -2.79 15.36 -7.84
N GLN A 91 -3.81 15.80 -7.11
CA GLN A 91 -5.11 15.17 -7.15
C GLN A 91 -5.69 15.15 -8.58
N GLU A 92 -5.46 16.22 -9.33
CA GLU A 92 -5.93 16.30 -10.71
C GLU A 92 -5.23 15.27 -11.61
N THR A 93 -3.93 15.12 -11.44
CA THR A 93 -3.15 14.13 -12.18
C THR A 93 -3.64 12.71 -11.86
N LEU A 94 -3.93 12.44 -10.58
CA LEU A 94 -4.44 11.16 -10.15
C LEU A 94 -5.75 10.80 -10.84
N LEU A 95 -6.67 11.76 -10.94
CA LEU A 95 -7.96 11.55 -11.59
C LEU A 95 -7.80 11.23 -13.07
N THR A 96 -6.83 11.84 -13.73
CA THR A 96 -6.53 11.58 -15.13
C THR A 96 -5.92 10.19 -15.31
N TRP A 97 -4.95 9.86 -14.47
CA TRP A 97 -4.22 8.59 -14.58
C TRP A 97 -5.05 7.38 -14.22
N GLY A 98 -6.07 7.56 -13.38
CA GLY A 98 -6.92 6.44 -12.98
C GLY A 98 -7.61 5.75 -14.14
N CYS A 99 -7.69 6.43 -15.29
CA CYS A 99 -8.33 5.88 -16.48
C CYS A 99 -7.32 5.22 -17.44
N ALA A 100 -6.02 5.35 -17.19
CA ALA A 100 -4.98 4.90 -18.10
C ALA A 100 -3.82 4.25 -17.35
N PRO A 101 -4.06 3.13 -16.69
CA PRO A 101 -3.02 2.46 -15.91
C PRO A 101 -1.88 2.03 -16.81
N GLY A 102 -0.66 2.20 -16.32
CA GLY A 102 0.54 1.79 -17.04
C GLY A 102 1.17 2.84 -17.92
N GLN A 103 0.52 3.96 -18.14
CA GLN A 103 1.07 5.01 -19.01
C GLN A 103 2.00 5.97 -18.30
N HIS A 104 2.09 5.90 -17.02
CA HIS A 104 2.96 6.74 -16.21
C HIS A 104 4.37 6.21 -16.10
N SER A 105 4.68 5.17 -16.82
CA SER A 105 5.94 4.44 -16.68
C SER A 105 7.16 5.17 -17.27
N THR A 106 6.95 6.24 -17.93
CA THR A 106 8.04 7.02 -18.49
C THR A 106 8.87 7.73 -17.44
#